data_7f0b06eb66e2752aa60e8e10bb258af6
#
_entry.id   7f0b06eb66e2752aa60e8e10bb258af6
#
_cell.length_a   1.000
_cell.length_b   1.000
_cell.length_c   1.000
_cell.angle_alpha   90.00
_cell.angle_beta   90.00
_cell.angle_gamma   90.00
#
_symmetry.space_group_name_H-M   'P 1'
#
loop_
_entity.id
_entity.type
_entity.pdbx_description
1 polymer ?
#
loop_
_entity_poly.entity_id
_entity_poly.type
_entity_poly.pdbx_seq_one_letter_code
_entity_poly.pdbx_strand_id
1 'polypeptide(L)'
;MTVPALEADALGKRFGRRSWALRDCSFRLPAGRVCAVVGPNGAGKSTLLALAAGLLAPTEGTVRVLGAHPAAARSRVGFVDQDKPLYPQLTVAETLRMGADLNPGHWDADTARRVVAGGDLDPDRRIRALSGGQRTRVALALALGKRPELLLLDEPMADLDPLARHELMGLLMGEAAAHGTTVVMSSHVVAELEDSCDHLLLVGGGKIRLSGDIDDLLAAHTWVTAPAGADLAAHEVVESRTTGRQLSAVIRPSGPLPDDWRTTTPSLEDLVLSYLRNPAAPALTPAPETLEAAV
;
A
#
# COMPACT_ATOMS: atom_id res chain seq x y z
N MET A 1 -7.96 21.44 -6.49
CA MET A 1 -7.93 19.98 -6.20
C MET A 1 -6.51 19.49 -6.37
N THR A 2 -5.96 18.81 -5.39
CA THR A 2 -4.59 18.24 -5.47
C THR A 2 -4.59 17.02 -6.38
N VAL A 3 -3.59 16.93 -7.26
CA VAL A 3 -3.42 15.77 -8.16
C VAL A 3 -3.17 14.52 -7.32
N PRO A 4 -3.89 13.40 -7.53
CA PRO A 4 -3.61 12.15 -6.82
C PRO A 4 -2.20 11.63 -7.14
N ALA A 5 -1.56 11.00 -6.15
CA ALA A 5 -0.26 10.35 -6.37
C ALA A 5 -0.38 9.12 -7.27
N LEU A 6 -1.48 8.37 -7.10
CA LEU A 6 -1.81 7.21 -7.91
C LEU A 6 -3.32 7.18 -8.17
N GLU A 7 -3.70 7.01 -9.42
CA GLU A 7 -5.09 6.90 -9.86
C GLU A 7 -5.22 5.71 -10.81
N ALA A 8 -6.27 4.92 -10.62
CA ALA A 8 -6.64 3.83 -11.49
C ALA A 8 -8.12 3.94 -11.87
N ASP A 9 -8.43 3.65 -13.12
CA ASP A 9 -9.79 3.62 -13.64
C ASP A 9 -10.00 2.31 -14.43
N ALA A 10 -10.93 1.49 -13.94
CA ALA A 10 -11.25 0.15 -14.46
C ALA A 10 -10.00 -0.71 -14.76
N LEU A 11 -8.94 -0.53 -13.95
CA LEU A 11 -7.63 -1.13 -14.16
C LEU A 11 -7.72 -2.65 -14.09
N GLY A 12 -7.24 -3.31 -15.14
CA GLY A 12 -7.15 -4.76 -15.21
C GLY A 12 -5.79 -5.23 -15.72
N LYS A 13 -5.25 -6.29 -15.09
CA LYS A 13 -4.05 -6.98 -15.55
C LYS A 13 -4.26 -8.47 -15.57
N ARG A 14 -4.06 -9.06 -16.73
CA ARG A 14 -4.16 -10.50 -16.96
C ARG A 14 -2.81 -11.07 -17.39
N PHE A 15 -2.44 -12.19 -16.82
CA PHE A 15 -1.30 -12.99 -17.23
C PHE A 15 -1.78 -14.24 -17.98
N GLY A 16 -1.31 -14.43 -19.20
CA GLY A 16 -1.79 -15.51 -20.06
C GLY A 16 -3.27 -15.36 -20.43
N ARG A 17 -3.94 -16.49 -20.71
CA ARG A 17 -5.33 -16.48 -21.23
C ARG A 17 -6.41 -16.44 -20.15
N ARG A 18 -6.14 -16.84 -18.90
CA ARG A 18 -7.19 -17.07 -17.88
C ARG A 18 -6.92 -16.47 -16.49
N SER A 19 -5.70 -16.02 -16.19
CA SER A 19 -5.35 -15.57 -14.84
C SER A 19 -5.37 -14.04 -14.74
N TRP A 20 -6.39 -13.50 -14.10
CA TRP A 20 -6.47 -12.10 -13.75
C TRP A 20 -5.75 -11.87 -12.41
N ALA A 21 -4.74 -11.01 -12.40
CA ALA A 21 -4.13 -10.52 -11.18
C ALA A 21 -4.90 -9.33 -10.60
N LEU A 22 -5.41 -8.46 -11.50
CA LEU A 22 -6.28 -7.34 -11.17
C LEU A 22 -7.40 -7.27 -12.19
N ARG A 23 -8.60 -6.89 -11.76
CA ARG A 23 -9.77 -6.78 -12.62
C ARG A 23 -10.71 -5.69 -12.13
N ASP A 24 -11.01 -4.73 -13.01
CA ASP A 24 -11.96 -3.65 -12.72
C ASP A 24 -11.63 -2.91 -11.41
N CYS A 25 -10.38 -2.47 -11.28
CA CYS A 25 -9.89 -1.77 -10.10
C CYS A 25 -9.94 -0.26 -10.36
N SER A 26 -10.76 0.47 -9.58
CA SER A 26 -10.84 1.92 -9.62
C SER A 26 -10.58 2.48 -8.23
N PHE A 27 -9.61 3.38 -8.10
CA PHE A 27 -9.25 4.02 -6.84
C PHE A 27 -8.39 5.26 -7.08
N ARG A 28 -8.23 6.07 -6.03
CA ARG A 28 -7.31 7.23 -5.97
C ARG A 28 -6.56 7.21 -4.65
N LEU A 29 -5.23 7.36 -4.70
CA LEU A 29 -4.39 7.55 -3.52
C LEU A 29 -3.94 9.02 -3.47
N PRO A 30 -4.15 9.70 -2.34
CA PRO A 30 -3.78 11.10 -2.19
C PRO A 30 -2.26 11.30 -2.21
N ALA A 31 -1.80 12.48 -2.64
CA ALA A 31 -0.40 12.88 -2.58
C ALA A 31 -0.02 13.30 -1.15
N GLY A 32 1.28 13.14 -0.79
CA GLY A 32 1.84 13.55 0.49
C GLY A 32 1.40 12.69 1.69
N ARG A 33 0.90 11.48 1.44
CA ARG A 33 0.41 10.55 2.47
C ARG A 33 1.20 9.24 2.47
N VAL A 34 1.13 8.53 3.59
CA VAL A 34 1.61 7.15 3.70
C VAL A 34 0.43 6.21 3.51
N CYS A 35 0.45 5.47 2.39
CA CYS A 35 -0.65 4.61 1.96
C CYS A 35 -0.26 3.13 2.09
N ALA A 36 -1.11 2.34 2.73
CA ALA A 36 -0.98 0.90 2.84
C ALA A 36 -1.75 0.18 1.73
N VAL A 37 -1.10 -0.70 0.96
CA VAL A 37 -1.74 -1.64 0.03
C VAL A 37 -1.74 -3.01 0.68
N VAL A 38 -2.91 -3.44 1.17
CA VAL A 38 -3.04 -4.65 1.99
C VAL A 38 -3.81 -5.73 1.24
N GLY A 39 -3.54 -6.97 1.55
CA GLY A 39 -4.25 -8.13 1.01
C GLY A 39 -3.42 -9.41 1.08
N PRO A 40 -4.05 -10.58 0.93
CA PRO A 40 -3.36 -11.85 0.99
C PRO A 40 -2.34 -12.02 -0.14
N ASN A 41 -1.46 -13.01 -0.01
CA ASN A 41 -0.53 -13.37 -1.07
C ASN A 41 -1.29 -13.75 -2.35
N GLY A 42 -0.83 -13.25 -3.49
CA GLY A 42 -1.50 -13.44 -4.77
C GLY A 42 -2.73 -12.54 -5.02
N ALA A 43 -3.07 -11.62 -4.12
CA ALA A 43 -4.20 -10.70 -4.31
C ALA A 43 -4.00 -9.67 -5.44
N GLY A 44 -2.76 -9.45 -5.89
CA GLY A 44 -2.44 -8.50 -6.96
C GLY A 44 -1.64 -7.26 -6.51
N LYS A 45 -1.21 -7.17 -5.24
CA LYS A 45 -0.45 -6.02 -4.69
C LYS A 45 0.80 -5.70 -5.50
N SER A 46 1.71 -6.65 -5.67
CA SER A 46 2.96 -6.48 -6.45
C SER A 46 2.67 -6.13 -7.91
N THR A 47 1.60 -6.71 -8.50
CA THR A 47 1.16 -6.36 -9.86
C THR A 47 0.71 -4.91 -9.93
N LEU A 48 -0.04 -4.43 -8.95
CA LEU A 48 -0.48 -3.04 -8.86
C LEU A 48 0.70 -2.08 -8.79
N LEU A 49 1.66 -2.36 -7.89
CA LEU A 49 2.87 -1.54 -7.74
C LEU A 49 3.73 -1.56 -9.01
N ALA A 50 3.88 -2.71 -9.66
CA ALA A 50 4.62 -2.82 -10.93
C ALA A 50 3.95 -2.06 -12.10
N LEU A 51 2.61 -2.01 -12.15
CA LEU A 51 1.86 -1.17 -13.09
C LEU A 51 2.10 0.32 -12.80
N ALA A 52 2.04 0.72 -11.53
CA ALA A 52 2.33 2.09 -11.10
C ALA A 52 3.77 2.50 -11.37
N ALA A 53 4.74 1.60 -11.18
CA ALA A 53 6.15 1.83 -11.51
C ALA A 53 6.41 1.89 -13.03
N GLY A 54 5.41 1.57 -13.88
CA GLY A 54 5.55 1.50 -15.34
C GLY A 54 6.42 0.33 -15.82
N LEU A 55 6.55 -0.71 -14.99
CA LEU A 55 7.24 -1.97 -15.34
C LEU A 55 6.33 -2.93 -16.09
N LEU A 56 5.02 -2.80 -15.88
CA LEU A 56 3.98 -3.54 -16.59
C LEU A 56 3.02 -2.58 -17.26
N ALA A 57 2.44 -3.01 -18.39
CA ALA A 57 1.33 -2.31 -19.01
C ALA A 57 0.00 -2.95 -18.58
N PRO A 58 -1.07 -2.18 -18.37
CA PRO A 58 -2.40 -2.71 -18.12
C PRO A 58 -2.92 -3.53 -19.30
N THR A 59 -3.79 -4.49 -19.02
CA THR A 59 -4.54 -5.22 -20.06
C THR A 59 -5.83 -4.47 -20.41
N GLU A 60 -6.46 -3.87 -19.41
CA GLU A 60 -7.68 -3.07 -19.52
C GLU A 60 -7.58 -1.87 -18.58
N GLY A 61 -8.35 -0.83 -18.86
CA GLY A 61 -8.39 0.39 -18.04
C GLY A 61 -7.11 1.21 -18.10
N THR A 62 -6.96 2.10 -17.14
CA THR A 62 -5.82 3.03 -17.08
C THR A 62 -5.25 3.14 -15.67
N VAL A 63 -3.97 3.51 -15.60
CA VAL A 63 -3.30 3.94 -14.37
C VAL A 63 -2.53 5.22 -14.65
N ARG A 64 -2.64 6.19 -13.73
CA ARG A 64 -1.91 7.45 -13.75
C ARG A 64 -1.10 7.60 -12.48
N VAL A 65 0.08 8.15 -12.60
CA VAL A 65 1.02 8.40 -11.51
C VAL A 65 1.39 9.88 -11.53
N LEU A 66 1.12 10.59 -10.43
CA LEU A 66 1.34 12.04 -10.34
C LEU A 66 0.70 12.80 -11.52
N GLY A 67 -0.50 12.37 -11.92
CA GLY A 67 -1.27 12.92 -13.04
C GLY A 67 -0.80 12.50 -14.44
N ALA A 68 0.31 11.75 -14.56
CA ALA A 68 0.90 11.37 -15.84
C ALA A 68 0.82 9.85 -16.10
N HIS A 69 1.12 9.44 -17.33
CA HIS A 69 1.36 8.03 -17.64
C HIS A 69 2.58 7.51 -16.86
N PRO A 70 2.59 6.29 -16.29
CA PRO A 70 3.68 5.79 -15.45
C PRO A 70 5.08 5.91 -16.08
N ALA A 71 5.20 5.64 -17.38
CA ALA A 71 6.48 5.79 -18.08
C ALA A 71 7.02 7.23 -18.09
N ALA A 72 6.14 8.23 -18.16
CA ALA A 72 6.52 9.65 -18.12
C ALA A 72 6.86 10.12 -16.69
N ALA A 73 6.32 9.45 -15.67
CA ALA A 73 6.56 9.77 -14.26
C ALA A 73 7.82 9.11 -13.68
N ARG A 74 8.51 8.24 -14.42
CA ARG A 74 9.62 7.40 -13.91
C ARG A 74 10.72 8.17 -13.17
N SER A 75 11.09 9.35 -13.62
CA SER A 75 12.11 10.17 -12.94
C SER A 75 11.67 10.60 -11.54
N ARG A 76 10.38 10.69 -11.29
CA ARG A 76 9.74 11.15 -10.04
C ARG A 76 9.32 10.00 -9.13
N VAL A 77 9.48 8.75 -9.57
CA VAL A 77 9.04 7.54 -8.83
C VAL A 77 10.24 6.74 -8.37
N GLY A 78 10.33 6.44 -7.08
CA GLY A 78 11.19 5.41 -6.50
C GLY A 78 10.42 4.09 -6.41
N PHE A 79 11.05 2.97 -6.76
CA PHE A 79 10.44 1.64 -6.62
C PHE A 79 11.42 0.66 -5.99
N VAL A 80 10.97 -0.03 -4.96
CA VAL A 80 11.68 -1.14 -4.33
C VAL A 80 10.83 -2.40 -4.48
N ASP A 81 11.33 -3.31 -5.31
CA ASP A 81 10.72 -4.62 -5.54
C ASP A 81 10.94 -5.55 -4.35
N GLN A 82 10.05 -6.51 -4.14
CA GLN A 82 10.15 -7.52 -3.09
C GLN A 82 11.48 -8.29 -3.14
N ASP A 83 11.95 -8.66 -4.34
CA ASP A 83 13.19 -9.41 -4.53
C ASP A 83 14.45 -8.53 -4.43
N LYS A 84 14.30 -7.20 -4.39
CA LYS A 84 15.41 -6.24 -4.31
C LYS A 84 16.55 -6.59 -5.27
N PRO A 85 16.33 -6.49 -6.59
CA PRO A 85 17.29 -6.94 -7.62
C PRO A 85 18.52 -6.03 -7.69
N LEU A 86 19.41 -6.18 -6.71
CA LEU A 86 20.71 -5.50 -6.64
C LEU A 86 21.80 -6.36 -7.29
N TYR A 87 22.82 -5.71 -7.87
CA TYR A 87 23.96 -6.42 -8.46
C TYR A 87 24.86 -7.02 -7.38
N PRO A 88 24.93 -8.37 -7.23
CA PRO A 88 25.57 -9.02 -6.09
C PRO A 88 27.08 -8.84 -6.03
N GLN A 89 27.73 -8.53 -7.16
CA GLN A 89 29.18 -8.32 -7.28
C GLN A 89 29.63 -6.91 -6.89
N LEU A 90 28.74 -5.91 -6.93
CA LEU A 90 29.08 -4.53 -6.56
C LEU A 90 29.21 -4.39 -5.04
N THR A 91 30.00 -3.43 -4.59
CA THR A 91 29.99 -2.95 -3.22
C THR A 91 28.80 -2.01 -2.97
N VAL A 92 28.53 -1.68 -1.71
CA VAL A 92 27.53 -0.67 -1.36
C VAL A 92 27.87 0.68 -2.01
N ALA A 93 29.14 1.12 -1.90
CA ALA A 93 29.60 2.39 -2.50
C ALA A 93 29.46 2.38 -4.02
N GLU A 94 29.84 1.30 -4.69
CA GLU A 94 29.69 1.15 -6.15
C GLU A 94 28.21 1.17 -6.57
N THR A 95 27.35 0.55 -5.77
CA THR A 95 25.88 0.54 -6.00
C THR A 95 25.30 1.94 -5.90
N LEU A 96 25.67 2.74 -4.89
CA LEU A 96 25.22 4.12 -4.77
C LEU A 96 25.77 5.00 -5.91
N ARG A 97 27.01 4.79 -6.33
CA ARG A 97 27.60 5.51 -7.49
C ARG A 97 26.84 5.19 -8.76
N MET A 98 26.52 3.93 -9.01
CA MET A 98 25.67 3.52 -10.14
C MET A 98 24.29 4.22 -10.07
N GLY A 99 23.68 4.33 -8.87
CA GLY A 99 22.45 5.08 -8.68
C GLY A 99 22.57 6.54 -9.10
N ALA A 100 23.68 7.21 -8.75
CA ALA A 100 23.98 8.59 -9.16
C ALA A 100 24.16 8.71 -10.68
N ASP A 101 24.91 7.81 -11.28
CA ASP A 101 25.20 7.82 -12.73
C ASP A 101 23.94 7.59 -13.58
N LEU A 102 22.99 6.79 -13.07
CA LEU A 102 21.72 6.51 -13.74
C LEU A 102 20.66 7.60 -13.53
N ASN A 103 20.86 8.53 -12.59
CA ASN A 103 19.91 9.60 -12.28
C ASN A 103 20.59 11.00 -12.31
N PRO A 104 21.19 11.41 -13.44
CA PRO A 104 21.90 12.69 -13.55
C PRO A 104 20.94 13.86 -13.28
N GLY A 105 21.31 14.76 -12.37
CA GLY A 105 20.50 15.92 -11.98
C GLY A 105 19.33 15.63 -11.04
N HIS A 106 19.08 14.37 -10.69
CA HIS A 106 18.00 13.92 -9.80
C HIS A 106 18.51 13.01 -8.68
N TRP A 107 19.77 13.18 -8.26
CA TRP A 107 20.39 12.34 -7.23
C TRP A 107 20.84 13.15 -6.03
N ASP A 108 20.38 12.74 -4.85
CA ASP A 108 20.82 13.25 -3.56
C ASP A 108 21.74 12.22 -2.87
N ALA A 109 23.03 12.47 -2.99
CA ALA A 109 24.04 11.61 -2.41
C ALA A 109 24.04 11.63 -0.88
N ASP A 110 23.60 12.74 -0.26
CA ASP A 110 23.57 12.85 1.20
C ASP A 110 22.42 12.02 1.79
N THR A 111 21.25 12.05 1.16
CA THR A 111 20.14 11.17 1.52
C THR A 111 20.51 9.70 1.34
N ALA A 112 21.07 9.30 0.21
CA ALA A 112 21.48 7.93 -0.02
C ALA A 112 22.51 7.44 1.03
N ARG A 113 23.52 8.27 1.34
CA ARG A 113 24.54 7.97 2.37
C ARG A 113 23.93 7.87 3.76
N ARG A 114 23.04 8.79 4.14
CA ARG A 114 22.35 8.79 5.44
C ARG A 114 21.55 7.51 5.66
N VAL A 115 20.82 7.06 4.63
CA VAL A 115 20.05 5.81 4.68
C VAL A 115 20.95 4.60 4.92
N VAL A 116 22.09 4.52 4.24
CA VAL A 116 23.08 3.44 4.41
C VAL A 116 23.74 3.50 5.79
N ALA A 117 24.17 4.69 6.22
CA ALA A 117 24.85 4.89 7.50
C ALA A 117 23.98 4.50 8.71
N GLY A 118 22.66 4.74 8.65
CA GLY A 118 21.72 4.34 9.69
C GLY A 118 21.63 2.82 9.91
N GLY A 119 22.21 2.00 9.04
CA GLY A 119 22.29 0.52 9.18
C GLY A 119 23.67 0.00 9.47
N ASP A 120 24.62 0.87 9.83
CA ASP A 120 26.02 0.52 10.10
C ASP A 120 26.65 -0.33 8.97
N LEU A 121 26.33 0.03 7.72
CA LEU A 121 26.74 -0.70 6.52
C LEU A 121 28.13 -0.23 6.07
N ASP A 122 29.10 -1.15 6.05
CA ASP A 122 30.41 -0.92 5.45
C ASP A 122 30.28 -0.64 3.94
N PRO A 123 30.71 0.55 3.44
CA PRO A 123 30.62 0.91 2.03
C PRO A 123 31.36 -0.03 1.07
N ASP A 124 32.39 -0.69 1.55
CA ASP A 124 33.23 -1.60 0.73
C ASP A 124 32.68 -3.04 0.73
N ARG A 125 31.67 -3.32 1.55
CA ARG A 125 31.03 -4.64 1.60
C ARG A 125 30.24 -4.93 0.33
N ARG A 126 30.40 -6.12 -0.24
CA ARG A 126 29.68 -6.54 -1.45
C ARG A 126 28.23 -6.88 -1.14
N ILE A 127 27.32 -6.54 -2.07
CA ILE A 127 25.87 -6.78 -1.95
C ILE A 127 25.56 -8.25 -1.65
N ARG A 128 26.28 -9.21 -2.25
CA ARG A 128 26.07 -10.65 -1.98
C ARG A 128 26.34 -11.06 -0.53
N ALA A 129 27.11 -10.28 0.21
CA ALA A 129 27.48 -10.55 1.60
C ALA A 129 26.56 -9.88 2.62
N LEU A 130 25.57 -9.12 2.15
CA LEU A 130 24.60 -8.42 2.98
C LEU A 130 23.47 -9.36 3.42
N SER A 131 22.94 -9.14 4.64
CA SER A 131 21.68 -9.75 5.08
C SER A 131 20.48 -9.22 4.26
N GLY A 132 19.30 -9.85 4.39
CA GLY A 132 18.06 -9.39 3.75
C GLY A 132 17.76 -7.94 4.12
N GLY A 133 17.77 -7.60 5.41
CA GLY A 133 17.52 -6.24 5.89
C GLY A 133 18.55 -5.22 5.41
N GLN A 134 19.83 -5.58 5.36
CA GLN A 134 20.88 -4.74 4.80
C GLN A 134 20.67 -4.49 3.30
N ARG A 135 20.23 -5.49 2.53
CA ARG A 135 19.87 -5.31 1.11
C ARG A 135 18.65 -4.39 0.95
N THR A 136 17.64 -4.55 1.81
CA THR A 136 16.48 -3.63 1.84
C THR A 136 16.95 -2.19 2.04
N ARG A 137 17.84 -1.93 2.98
CA ARG A 137 18.37 -0.61 3.27
C ARG A 137 19.14 -0.01 2.08
N VAL A 138 19.95 -0.80 1.36
CA VAL A 138 20.62 -0.35 0.14
C VAL A 138 19.62 -0.06 -0.99
N ALA A 139 18.61 -0.89 -1.19
CA ALA A 139 17.56 -0.65 -2.18
C ALA A 139 16.77 0.63 -1.88
N LEU A 140 16.47 0.88 -0.59
CA LEU A 140 15.86 2.14 -0.14
C LEU A 140 16.77 3.35 -0.35
N ALA A 141 18.07 3.22 -0.10
CA ALA A 141 19.03 4.28 -0.36
C ALA A 141 19.07 4.67 -1.85
N LEU A 142 18.96 3.69 -2.76
CA LEU A 142 18.83 3.95 -4.19
C LEU A 142 17.51 4.67 -4.54
N ALA A 143 16.40 4.22 -3.96
CA ALA A 143 15.09 4.78 -4.25
C ALA A 143 14.96 6.22 -3.70
N LEU A 144 15.39 6.46 -2.45
CA LEU A 144 15.32 7.76 -1.77
C LEU A 144 16.38 8.75 -2.28
N GLY A 145 17.57 8.26 -2.66
CA GLY A 145 18.60 9.10 -3.28
C GLY A 145 18.16 9.75 -4.57
N LYS A 146 17.16 9.20 -5.25
CA LYS A 146 16.50 9.77 -6.43
C LYS A 146 15.59 10.96 -6.12
N ARG A 147 15.31 11.26 -4.84
CA ARG A 147 14.35 12.30 -4.43
C ARG A 147 12.96 12.11 -5.04
N PRO A 148 12.33 10.95 -4.87
CA PRO A 148 11.06 10.66 -5.51
C PRO A 148 9.92 11.49 -4.89
N GLU A 149 8.93 11.86 -5.70
CA GLU A 149 7.65 12.40 -5.24
C GLU A 149 6.69 11.26 -4.83
N LEU A 150 6.88 10.07 -5.44
CA LEU A 150 6.17 8.84 -5.11
C LEU A 150 7.17 7.71 -4.89
N LEU A 151 7.12 7.10 -3.71
CA LEU A 151 7.90 5.93 -3.33
C LEU A 151 6.97 4.70 -3.26
N LEU A 152 7.22 3.72 -4.11
CA LEU A 152 6.50 2.45 -4.16
C LEU A 152 7.36 1.36 -3.54
N LEU A 153 6.84 0.65 -2.54
CA LEU A 153 7.56 -0.36 -1.77
C LEU A 153 6.77 -1.67 -1.76
N ASP A 154 7.35 -2.72 -2.33
CA ASP A 154 6.70 -4.03 -2.32
C ASP A 154 7.25 -4.89 -1.19
N GLU A 155 6.43 -5.12 -0.17
CA GLU A 155 6.74 -5.86 1.06
C GLU A 155 8.09 -5.48 1.70
N PRO A 156 8.37 -4.19 1.95
CA PRO A 156 9.70 -3.73 2.37
C PRO A 156 10.13 -4.27 3.73
N MET A 157 9.18 -4.74 4.55
CA MET A 157 9.42 -5.19 5.93
C MET A 157 9.58 -6.70 6.06
N ALA A 158 9.38 -7.49 4.99
CA ALA A 158 9.32 -8.95 5.06
C ALA A 158 10.60 -9.60 5.65
N ASP A 159 11.77 -9.01 5.38
CA ASP A 159 13.08 -9.55 5.81
C ASP A 159 13.68 -8.82 7.02
N LEU A 160 12.90 -8.00 7.71
CA LEU A 160 13.38 -7.17 8.82
C LEU A 160 12.94 -7.73 10.17
N ASP A 161 13.83 -7.64 11.16
CA ASP A 161 13.47 -7.84 12.55
C ASP A 161 12.63 -6.64 13.08
N PRO A 162 12.00 -6.75 14.25
CA PRO A 162 11.11 -5.70 14.77
C PRO A 162 11.79 -4.33 14.93
N LEU A 163 13.06 -4.28 15.34
CA LEU A 163 13.80 -3.03 15.50
C LEU A 163 14.05 -2.37 14.14
N ALA A 164 14.55 -3.14 13.18
CA ALA A 164 14.79 -2.66 11.81
C ALA A 164 13.51 -2.18 11.11
N ARG A 165 12.35 -2.81 11.40
CA ARG A 165 11.04 -2.36 10.90
C ARG A 165 10.68 -0.99 11.48
N HIS A 166 10.84 -0.80 12.78
CA HIS A 166 10.56 0.48 13.43
C HIS A 166 11.46 1.60 12.89
N GLU A 167 12.75 1.33 12.72
CA GLU A 167 13.71 2.29 12.12
C GLU A 167 13.34 2.63 10.67
N LEU A 168 12.94 1.62 9.87
CA LEU A 168 12.49 1.83 8.50
C LEU A 168 11.25 2.72 8.44
N MET A 169 10.24 2.45 9.28
CA MET A 169 9.04 3.28 9.35
C MET A 169 9.38 4.71 9.75
N GLY A 170 10.22 4.92 10.76
CA GLY A 170 10.70 6.25 11.15
C GLY A 170 11.39 6.99 9.99
N LEU A 171 12.20 6.29 9.19
CA LEU A 171 12.82 6.85 8.00
C LEU A 171 11.77 7.27 6.96
N LEU A 172 10.82 6.39 6.64
CA LEU A 172 9.78 6.65 5.64
C LEU A 172 8.86 7.80 6.04
N MET A 173 8.44 7.84 7.31
CA MET A 173 7.64 8.94 7.87
C MET A 173 8.42 10.26 7.85
N GLY A 174 9.71 10.22 8.18
CA GLY A 174 10.60 11.38 8.10
C GLY A 174 10.74 11.93 6.69
N GLU A 175 10.90 11.09 5.69
CA GLU A 175 10.96 11.50 4.28
C GLU A 175 9.62 12.05 3.78
N ALA A 176 8.50 11.42 4.16
CA ALA A 176 7.17 11.92 3.84
C ALA A 176 6.94 13.33 4.43
N ALA A 177 7.27 13.52 5.71
CA ALA A 177 7.08 14.79 6.41
C ALA A 177 8.02 15.90 5.90
N ALA A 178 9.30 15.58 5.65
CA ALA A 178 10.29 16.58 5.25
C ALA A 178 10.17 17.03 3.79
N HIS A 179 9.73 16.13 2.91
CA HIS A 179 9.77 16.36 1.46
C HIS A 179 8.41 16.25 0.77
N GLY A 180 7.34 15.92 1.50
CA GLY A 180 6.02 15.68 0.93
C GLY A 180 5.99 14.43 0.02
N THR A 181 6.95 13.52 0.18
CA THR A 181 7.00 12.26 -0.58
C THR A 181 5.79 11.40 -0.24
N THR A 182 5.03 11.01 -1.23
CA THR A 182 3.99 10.00 -1.05
C THR A 182 4.63 8.64 -0.93
N VAL A 183 4.29 7.88 0.11
CA VAL A 183 4.77 6.51 0.29
C VAL A 183 3.61 5.54 0.08
N VAL A 184 3.76 4.60 -0.82
CA VAL A 184 2.80 3.50 -1.02
C VAL A 184 3.51 2.20 -0.77
N MET A 185 3.13 1.49 0.29
CA MET A 185 3.77 0.23 0.65
C MET A 185 2.77 -0.92 0.69
N SER A 186 3.17 -2.07 0.14
CA SER A 186 2.41 -3.29 0.28
C SER A 186 2.79 -4.04 1.55
N SER A 187 1.80 -4.64 2.20
CA SER A 187 2.01 -5.61 3.28
C SER A 187 0.89 -6.65 3.30
N HIS A 188 1.20 -7.80 3.86
CA HIS A 188 0.21 -8.81 4.23
C HIS A 188 -0.06 -8.83 5.74
N VAL A 189 0.66 -8.01 6.54
CA VAL A 189 0.52 -7.88 7.99
C VAL A 189 -0.06 -6.50 8.30
N VAL A 190 -1.33 -6.45 8.69
CA VAL A 190 -2.08 -5.19 8.92
C VAL A 190 -1.57 -4.45 10.16
N ALA A 191 -1.29 -5.19 11.24
CA ALA A 191 -0.85 -4.60 12.51
C ALA A 191 0.47 -3.79 12.40
N GLU A 192 1.30 -4.04 11.38
CA GLU A 192 2.53 -3.28 11.14
C GLU A 192 2.28 -1.87 10.56
N LEU A 193 1.06 -1.61 10.10
CA LEU A 193 0.72 -0.42 9.33
C LEU A 193 -0.25 0.51 10.07
N GLU A 194 -0.95 0.01 11.11
CA GLU A 194 -2.06 0.69 11.79
C GLU A 194 -1.64 2.06 12.35
N ASP A 195 -0.46 2.15 12.97
CA ASP A 195 0.03 3.39 13.59
C ASP A 195 0.82 4.30 12.63
N SER A 196 1.01 3.88 11.37
CA SER A 196 1.98 4.51 10.49
C SER A 196 1.43 4.94 9.14
N CYS A 197 0.21 4.52 8.80
CA CYS A 197 -0.40 4.80 7.52
C CYS A 197 -1.66 5.65 7.68
N ASP A 198 -1.82 6.62 6.78
CA ASP A 198 -2.99 7.50 6.75
C ASP A 198 -4.12 6.89 5.89
N HIS A 199 -3.77 6.09 4.88
CA HIS A 199 -4.70 5.64 3.85
C HIS A 199 -4.57 4.15 3.58
N LEU A 200 -5.69 3.47 3.43
CA LEU A 200 -5.75 2.04 3.13
C LEU A 200 -6.25 1.78 1.70
N LEU A 201 -5.62 0.84 1.04
CA LEU A 201 -6.11 0.20 -0.17
C LEU A 201 -6.13 -1.32 0.03
N LEU A 202 -7.29 -1.91 0.25
CA LEU A 202 -7.44 -3.36 0.40
C LEU A 202 -7.68 -4.02 -0.94
N VAL A 203 -6.79 -4.94 -1.30
CA VAL A 203 -6.89 -5.76 -2.52
C VAL A 203 -7.28 -7.19 -2.13
N GLY A 204 -8.39 -7.67 -2.66
CA GLY A 204 -8.90 -9.01 -2.40
C GLY A 204 -9.45 -9.65 -3.68
N GLY A 205 -8.95 -10.84 -4.04
CA GLY A 205 -9.39 -11.54 -5.26
C GLY A 205 -9.18 -10.75 -6.55
N GLY A 206 -8.13 -9.94 -6.62
CA GLY A 206 -7.83 -9.09 -7.78
C GLY A 206 -8.73 -7.87 -7.92
N LYS A 207 -9.49 -7.50 -6.89
CA LYS A 207 -10.37 -6.32 -6.86
C LYS A 207 -10.04 -5.42 -5.68
N ILE A 208 -10.37 -4.14 -5.78
CA ILE A 208 -10.34 -3.22 -4.65
C ILE A 208 -11.57 -3.46 -3.78
N ARG A 209 -11.36 -3.70 -2.49
CA ARG A 209 -12.41 -3.98 -1.50
C ARG A 209 -12.67 -2.78 -0.60
N LEU A 210 -11.60 -2.10 -0.17
CA LEU A 210 -11.63 -0.85 0.59
C LEU A 210 -10.63 0.13 -0.01
N SER A 211 -10.97 1.40 -0.05
CA SER A 211 -10.05 2.49 -0.34
C SER A 211 -10.52 3.73 0.41
N GLY A 212 -9.68 4.31 1.23
CA GLY A 212 -10.01 5.52 1.98
C GLY A 212 -9.01 5.84 3.09
N ASP A 213 -9.22 6.98 3.73
CA ASP A 213 -8.56 7.33 4.97
C ASP A 213 -8.90 6.29 6.05
N ILE A 214 -7.92 5.88 6.83
CA ILE A 214 -8.10 4.78 7.80
C ILE A 214 -9.12 5.18 8.87
N ASP A 215 -9.04 6.39 9.40
CA ASP A 215 -9.98 6.86 10.43
C ASP A 215 -11.41 6.92 9.89
N ASP A 216 -11.59 7.39 8.67
CA ASP A 216 -12.91 7.44 8.00
C ASP A 216 -13.46 6.03 7.76
N LEU A 217 -12.60 5.09 7.33
CA LEU A 217 -12.99 3.70 7.15
C LEU A 217 -13.41 3.06 8.47
N LEU A 218 -12.67 3.28 9.56
CA LEU A 218 -13.01 2.77 10.89
C LEU A 218 -14.30 3.40 11.42
N ALA A 219 -14.46 4.72 11.26
CA ALA A 219 -15.68 5.44 11.68
C ALA A 219 -16.93 5.01 10.90
N ALA A 220 -16.79 4.60 9.64
CA ALA A 220 -17.91 4.11 8.82
C ALA A 220 -18.38 2.70 9.21
N HIS A 221 -17.64 1.97 10.06
CA HIS A 221 -17.93 0.59 10.42
C HIS A 221 -18.14 0.44 11.91
N THR A 222 -18.99 -0.52 12.26
CA THR A 222 -19.29 -0.86 13.66
C THR A 222 -19.19 -2.37 13.85
N TRP A 223 -18.42 -2.77 14.86
CA TRP A 223 -18.46 -4.12 15.38
C TRP A 223 -19.67 -4.27 16.29
N VAL A 224 -20.53 -5.22 16.01
CA VAL A 224 -21.76 -5.50 16.75
C VAL A 224 -21.67 -6.86 17.41
N THR A 225 -22.11 -6.90 18.67
CA THR A 225 -22.39 -8.15 19.40
C THR A 225 -23.83 -8.12 19.86
N ALA A 226 -24.64 -9.08 19.40
CA ALA A 226 -26.07 -9.13 19.59
C ALA A 226 -26.55 -10.57 19.88
N PRO A 227 -27.82 -10.82 20.34
CA PRO A 227 -28.41 -12.15 20.39
C PRO A 227 -28.44 -12.83 19.00
N ALA A 228 -28.35 -14.17 18.97
CA ALA A 228 -28.27 -14.96 17.74
C ALA A 228 -29.43 -14.76 16.73
N GLY A 229 -30.55 -14.22 17.18
CA GLY A 229 -31.72 -13.92 16.34
C GLY A 229 -31.84 -12.46 15.95
N ALA A 230 -30.81 -11.63 16.19
CA ALA A 230 -30.84 -10.22 15.83
C ALA A 230 -30.94 -10.04 14.32
N ASP A 231 -31.80 -9.12 13.89
CA ASP A 231 -32.01 -8.79 12.48
C ASP A 231 -31.05 -7.68 12.05
N LEU A 232 -30.17 -7.98 11.10
CA LEU A 232 -29.22 -7.04 10.52
C LEU A 232 -29.70 -6.45 9.19
N ALA A 233 -30.90 -6.80 8.69
CA ALA A 233 -31.35 -6.45 7.34
C ALA A 233 -31.44 -4.93 7.07
N ALA A 234 -31.58 -4.12 8.12
CA ALA A 234 -31.57 -2.66 8.01
C ALA A 234 -30.18 -2.05 7.78
N HIS A 235 -29.13 -2.84 7.91
CA HIS A 235 -27.74 -2.38 7.86
C HIS A 235 -26.96 -3.10 6.76
N GLU A 236 -25.88 -2.50 6.29
CA GLU A 236 -25.01 -3.16 5.32
C GLU A 236 -24.03 -4.08 6.05
N VAL A 237 -24.23 -5.38 5.89
CA VAL A 237 -23.43 -6.40 6.59
C VAL A 237 -22.15 -6.71 5.80
N VAL A 238 -21.01 -6.44 6.41
CA VAL A 238 -19.69 -6.80 5.86
C VAL A 238 -19.39 -8.27 6.15
N GLU A 239 -19.46 -8.67 7.43
CA GLU A 239 -19.30 -10.05 7.87
C GLU A 239 -20.22 -10.30 9.07
N SER A 240 -20.78 -11.50 9.18
CA SER A 240 -21.50 -11.91 10.37
C SER A 240 -21.22 -13.36 10.70
N ARG A 241 -21.15 -13.66 12.01
CA ARG A 241 -20.93 -15.00 12.53
C ARG A 241 -21.78 -15.23 13.76
N THR A 242 -22.51 -16.33 13.77
CA THR A 242 -23.26 -16.77 14.95
C THR A 242 -22.51 -17.89 15.65
N THR A 243 -22.29 -17.75 16.96
CA THR A 243 -21.68 -18.77 17.80
C THR A 243 -22.55 -18.99 19.03
N GLY A 244 -23.21 -20.14 19.11
CA GLY A 244 -24.17 -20.44 20.17
C GLY A 244 -25.33 -19.44 20.17
N ARG A 245 -25.45 -18.64 21.26
CA ARG A 245 -26.51 -17.64 21.42
C ARG A 245 -26.09 -16.21 21.06
N GLN A 246 -24.93 -16.05 20.49
CA GLN A 246 -24.34 -14.73 20.18
C GLN A 246 -24.12 -14.58 18.70
N LEU A 247 -24.54 -13.44 18.15
CA LEU A 247 -24.19 -12.93 16.84
C LEU A 247 -23.07 -11.90 17.00
N SER A 248 -22.01 -12.04 16.22
CA SER A 248 -20.96 -11.01 16.04
C SER A 248 -20.94 -10.60 14.59
N ALA A 249 -20.92 -9.30 14.31
CA ALA A 249 -20.92 -8.79 12.95
C ALA A 249 -20.11 -7.51 12.83
N VAL A 250 -19.51 -7.29 11.65
CA VAL A 250 -19.06 -5.97 11.21
C VAL A 250 -20.08 -5.44 10.21
N ILE A 251 -20.62 -4.27 10.50
CA ILE A 251 -21.67 -3.65 9.70
C ILE A 251 -21.30 -2.20 9.35
N ARG A 252 -21.91 -1.66 8.30
CA ARG A 252 -22.03 -0.22 8.07
C ARG A 252 -23.45 0.18 8.48
N PRO A 253 -23.60 0.92 9.60
CA PRO A 253 -24.92 1.29 10.09
C PRO A 253 -25.64 2.21 9.09
N SER A 254 -26.91 1.91 8.79
CA SER A 254 -27.78 2.78 7.97
C SER A 254 -28.84 3.50 8.82
N GLY A 255 -28.71 3.41 10.15
CA GLY A 255 -29.64 3.99 11.12
C GLY A 255 -29.25 3.66 12.56
N PRO A 256 -30.09 4.02 13.54
CA PRO A 256 -29.82 3.73 14.96
C PRO A 256 -29.76 2.22 15.22
N LEU A 257 -28.85 1.83 16.10
CA LEU A 257 -28.71 0.45 16.54
C LEU A 257 -29.55 0.22 17.81
N PRO A 258 -30.11 -0.98 18.02
CA PRO A 258 -30.81 -1.33 19.23
C PRO A 258 -29.96 -1.17 20.51
N ASP A 259 -30.57 -0.69 21.61
CA ASP A 259 -29.87 -0.41 22.87
C ASP A 259 -29.32 -1.67 23.57
N ASP A 260 -29.86 -2.83 23.25
CA ASP A 260 -29.43 -4.14 23.80
C ASP A 260 -28.21 -4.71 23.02
N TRP A 261 -27.81 -4.10 21.93
CA TRP A 261 -26.59 -4.49 21.20
C TRP A 261 -25.36 -3.83 21.82
N ARG A 262 -24.28 -4.60 21.91
CA ARG A 262 -22.96 -4.04 22.24
C ARG A 262 -22.25 -3.64 20.97
N THR A 263 -21.82 -2.40 20.92
CA THR A 263 -21.17 -1.82 19.74
C THR A 263 -19.79 -1.29 20.10
N THR A 264 -18.83 -1.51 19.22
CA THR A 264 -17.48 -0.94 19.31
C THR A 264 -16.96 -0.59 17.91
N THR A 265 -16.00 0.30 17.82
CA THR A 265 -15.24 0.50 16.58
C THR A 265 -14.38 -0.74 16.34
N PRO A 266 -14.38 -1.34 15.14
CA PRO A 266 -13.48 -2.44 14.83
C PRO A 266 -12.02 -1.95 14.80
N SER A 267 -11.05 -2.84 15.10
CA SER A 267 -9.65 -2.58 14.75
C SER A 267 -9.45 -2.61 13.22
N LEU A 268 -8.38 -2.04 12.72
CA LEU A 268 -8.05 -2.10 11.30
C LEU A 268 -7.89 -3.55 10.83
N GLU A 269 -7.30 -4.40 11.67
CA GLU A 269 -7.14 -5.82 11.39
C GLU A 269 -8.49 -6.54 11.28
N ASP A 270 -9.40 -6.31 12.22
CA ASP A 270 -10.75 -6.90 12.19
C ASP A 270 -11.53 -6.46 10.95
N LEU A 271 -11.43 -5.18 10.59
CA LEU A 271 -12.07 -4.64 9.40
C LEU A 271 -11.55 -5.32 8.12
N VAL A 272 -10.23 -5.38 7.95
CA VAL A 272 -9.58 -6.02 6.79
C VAL A 272 -9.96 -7.50 6.72
N LEU A 273 -9.87 -8.23 7.84
CA LEU A 273 -10.23 -9.63 7.89
C LEU A 273 -11.69 -9.88 7.54
N SER A 274 -12.62 -9.01 7.98
CA SER A 274 -14.04 -9.12 7.65
C SER A 274 -14.30 -9.03 6.15
N TYR A 275 -13.68 -8.09 5.47
CA TYR A 275 -13.78 -7.97 4.00
C TYR A 275 -13.11 -9.13 3.25
N LEU A 276 -12.03 -9.68 3.78
CA LEU A 276 -11.34 -10.82 3.16
C LEU A 276 -12.13 -12.13 3.31
N ARG A 277 -12.82 -12.31 4.44
CA ARG A 277 -13.64 -13.50 4.72
C ARG A 277 -14.95 -13.51 3.94
N ASN A 278 -15.49 -12.33 3.63
CA ASN A 278 -16.68 -12.19 2.80
C ASN A 278 -16.40 -11.45 1.48
N PRO A 279 -15.97 -12.16 0.42
CA PRO A 279 -15.75 -11.56 -0.88
C PRO A 279 -17.01 -10.95 -1.55
N ALA A 280 -18.20 -11.27 -1.04
CA ALA A 280 -19.47 -10.72 -1.52
C ALA A 280 -19.87 -9.42 -0.80
N ALA A 281 -19.19 -9.03 0.30
CA ALA A 281 -19.46 -7.77 0.98
C ALA A 281 -19.34 -6.60 -0.01
N PRO A 282 -20.20 -5.58 0.05
CA PRO A 282 -20.11 -4.41 -0.81
C PRO A 282 -18.77 -3.68 -0.58
N ALA A 283 -18.05 -3.39 -1.66
CA ALA A 283 -16.80 -2.63 -1.56
C ALA A 283 -17.09 -1.19 -1.09
N LEU A 284 -16.19 -0.64 -0.30
CA LEU A 284 -16.21 0.78 0.06
C LEU A 284 -15.01 1.46 -0.58
N THR A 285 -15.28 2.16 -1.68
CA THR A 285 -14.30 2.96 -2.40
C THR A 285 -14.92 4.34 -2.65
N PRO A 286 -14.15 5.44 -2.56
CA PRO A 286 -14.64 6.74 -2.97
C PRO A 286 -15.17 6.65 -4.40
N ALA A 287 -16.36 7.21 -4.66
CA ALA A 287 -16.90 7.27 -6.00
C ALA A 287 -15.87 7.96 -6.92
N PRO A 288 -15.60 7.45 -8.13
CA PRO A 288 -14.84 8.20 -9.11
C PRO A 288 -15.64 9.47 -9.41
N GLU A 289 -15.14 10.63 -8.94
CA GLU A 289 -15.67 11.91 -9.43
C GLU A 289 -15.47 11.89 -10.94
N THR A 290 -16.57 11.90 -11.66
CA THR A 290 -16.58 11.99 -13.12
C THR A 290 -15.78 13.24 -13.47
N LEU A 291 -14.62 13.05 -14.11
CA LEU A 291 -13.94 14.15 -14.78
C LEU A 291 -14.87 14.64 -15.87
N GLU A 292 -15.65 15.67 -15.61
CA GLU A 292 -16.22 16.48 -16.67
C GLU A 292 -15.04 16.97 -17.51
N ALA A 293 -15.01 16.52 -18.74
CA ALA A 293 -14.03 16.89 -19.73
C ALA A 293 -14.07 18.42 -19.86
N ALA A 294 -13.02 19.08 -19.33
CA ALA A 294 -12.72 20.44 -19.74
C ALA A 294 -12.24 20.35 -21.19
N VAL A 295 -13.13 20.72 -22.09
CA VAL A 295 -12.89 21.02 -23.51
C VAL A 295 -11.96 22.20 -23.64
#